data_49b8d76a8a84289d88db904995855aa1
#
_entry.id   49b8d76a8a84289d88db904995855aa1
#
_cell.length_a   1.000
_cell.length_b   1.000
_cell.length_c   1.000
_cell.angle_alpha   90.00
_cell.angle_beta   90.00
_cell.angle_gamma   90.00
#
_symmetry.space_group_name_H-M   'P 1'
#
loop_
_entity.id
_entity.type
_entity.pdbx_description
1 polymer ?
#
loop_
_entity_poly.entity_id
_entity_poly.type
_entity_poly.pdbx_seq_one_letter_code
_entity_poly.pdbx_strand_id
1 'polypeptide(L)'
;ATFFRLLDAEDRGRFAFGSAKTRESLALRPDRSFGARTALRPGELVEMDSTRIDVMLRIDEKTIGRPELTILIDVATRSILAAMLRPEGTKSVDLVAVLARALVPYGRRLEGVRETRQLISTAWVGDQLIDQERFERMRLVQPYIFPDTITTDRGRNYLSQHFRAACETLKISLITSAPHTPTDKPHVERA
;
A
#
# COMPACT_ATOMS: atom_id res chain seq x y z
N ALA A 1 -15.94 11.36 37.56
CA ALA A 1 -16.64 11.14 36.27
C ALA A 1 -17.18 12.47 35.68
N THR A 2 -17.63 13.41 36.50
CA THR A 2 -18.24 14.67 36.05
C THR A 2 -17.21 15.66 35.52
N PHE A 3 -16.05 15.76 36.16
CA PHE A 3 -14.98 16.68 35.77
C PHE A 3 -14.45 16.39 34.35
N PHE A 4 -14.13 15.15 34.05
CA PHE A 4 -13.64 14.78 32.73
C PHE A 4 -14.68 14.99 31.62
N ARG A 5 -15.97 14.75 31.93
CA ARG A 5 -17.05 15.04 30.96
C ARG A 5 -17.20 16.53 30.66
N LEU A 6 -17.03 17.38 31.64
CA LEU A 6 -17.04 18.83 31.46
C LEU A 6 -15.82 19.29 30.67
N LEU A 7 -14.64 18.73 30.98
CA LEU A 7 -13.42 19.03 30.26
C LEU A 7 -13.53 18.64 28.78
N ASP A 8 -14.03 17.44 28.48
CA ASP A 8 -14.24 16.96 27.12
C ASP A 8 -15.28 17.80 26.37
N ALA A 9 -16.30 18.30 27.09
CA ALA A 9 -17.32 19.18 26.50
C ALA A 9 -16.75 20.56 26.13
N GLU A 10 -15.90 21.13 26.99
CA GLU A 10 -15.24 22.42 26.75
C GLU A 10 -14.12 22.36 25.74
N ASP A 11 -13.41 21.23 25.64
CA ASP A 11 -12.33 21.03 24.66
C ASP A 11 -12.84 20.68 23.26
N ARG A 12 -14.13 20.36 23.14
CA ARG A 12 -14.73 19.99 21.87
C ARG A 12 -14.58 21.08 20.81
N GLY A 13 -13.80 20.77 19.75
CA GLY A 13 -13.48 21.71 18.68
C GLY A 13 -12.32 22.68 18.98
N ARG A 14 -11.77 22.68 20.21
CA ARG A 14 -10.61 23.52 20.57
C ARG A 14 -9.28 22.80 20.46
N PHE A 15 -9.29 21.47 20.55
CA PHE A 15 -8.10 20.62 20.48
C PHE A 15 -6.95 21.11 21.37
N ALA A 16 -7.27 21.48 22.62
CA ALA A 16 -6.31 22.11 23.52
C ALA A 16 -5.29 21.14 24.12
N PHE A 17 -5.63 19.84 24.19
CA PHE A 17 -4.83 18.81 24.84
C PHE A 17 -4.05 17.94 23.85
N GLY A 18 -2.89 17.44 24.28
CA GLY A 18 -2.01 16.60 23.49
C GLY A 18 -0.80 17.33 22.91
N SER A 19 0.05 16.61 22.19
CA SER A 19 1.22 17.18 21.53
C SER A 19 0.80 18.16 20.41
N ALA A 20 1.66 19.10 20.03
CA ALA A 20 1.39 20.02 18.93
C ALA A 20 0.97 19.30 17.65
N LYS A 21 1.65 18.19 17.31
CA LYS A 21 1.35 17.34 16.16
C LYS A 21 -0.04 16.67 16.27
N THR A 22 -0.43 16.22 17.47
CA THR A 22 -1.74 15.62 17.71
C THR A 22 -2.85 16.64 17.57
N ARG A 23 -2.66 17.84 18.13
CA ARG A 23 -3.63 18.96 18.04
C ARG A 23 -3.82 19.42 16.60
N GLU A 24 -2.73 19.56 15.85
CA GLU A 24 -2.78 19.91 14.43
C GLU A 24 -3.52 18.82 13.61
N SER A 25 -3.23 17.55 13.85
CA SER A 25 -3.90 16.43 13.20
C SER A 25 -5.40 16.38 13.48
N LEU A 26 -5.81 16.69 14.72
CA LEU A 26 -7.22 16.75 15.11
C LEU A 26 -7.93 17.98 14.52
N ALA A 27 -7.27 19.14 14.50
CA ALA A 27 -7.81 20.37 13.92
C ALA A 27 -8.00 20.29 12.40
N LEU A 28 -7.11 19.56 11.72
CA LEU A 28 -7.17 19.33 10.28
C LEU A 28 -8.11 18.17 9.90
N ARG A 29 -8.65 17.47 10.89
CA ARG A 29 -9.58 16.37 10.64
C ARG A 29 -10.89 16.92 10.07
N PRO A 30 -11.30 16.53 8.87
CA PRO A 30 -12.54 17.03 8.28
C PRO A 30 -13.75 16.60 9.09
N ASP A 31 -14.76 17.46 9.21
CA ASP A 31 -16.03 17.22 9.92
C ASP A 31 -16.92 16.13 9.29
N ARG A 32 -16.47 15.50 8.22
CA ARG A 32 -17.22 14.44 7.56
C ARG A 32 -16.98 13.12 8.25
N SER A 33 -18.04 12.37 8.54
CA SER A 33 -17.93 10.95 8.81
C SER A 33 -17.42 10.26 7.52
N PHE A 34 -16.13 9.93 7.50
CA PHE A 34 -15.57 9.14 6.41
C PHE A 34 -16.08 7.72 6.57
N GLY A 35 -17.06 7.35 5.77
CA GLY A 35 -17.44 5.97 5.62
C GLY A 35 -16.28 5.22 4.98
N ALA A 36 -15.94 4.06 5.53
CA ALA A 36 -15.05 3.14 4.84
C ALA A 36 -15.59 2.93 3.43
N ARG A 37 -14.75 3.14 2.41
CA ARG A 37 -15.15 2.82 1.04
C ARG A 37 -15.39 1.33 0.95
N THR A 38 -16.56 0.94 0.52
CA THR A 38 -16.93 -0.46 0.31
C THR A 38 -16.93 -0.76 -1.18
N ALA A 39 -16.42 -1.93 -1.54
CA ALA A 39 -16.51 -2.46 -2.89
C ALA A 39 -17.48 -3.64 -2.87
N LEU A 40 -18.35 -3.73 -3.86
CA LEU A 40 -19.37 -4.79 -3.97
C LEU A 40 -18.86 -6.00 -4.77
N ARG A 41 -17.86 -5.79 -5.62
CA ARG A 41 -17.27 -6.84 -6.45
C ARG A 41 -15.74 -6.75 -6.47
N PRO A 42 -15.06 -7.89 -6.72
CA PRO A 42 -13.60 -7.89 -6.90
C PRO A 42 -13.18 -6.94 -8.03
N GLY A 43 -12.13 -6.16 -7.79
CA GLY A 43 -11.56 -5.21 -8.75
C GLY A 43 -12.27 -3.85 -8.81
N GLU A 44 -13.45 -3.69 -8.24
CA GLU A 44 -14.16 -2.40 -8.24
C GLU A 44 -13.33 -1.30 -7.59
N LEU A 45 -12.72 -1.63 -6.47
CA LEU A 45 -11.83 -0.73 -5.72
C LEU A 45 -10.63 -1.49 -5.20
N VAL A 46 -9.46 -0.99 -5.51
CA VAL A 46 -8.18 -1.53 -5.06
C VAL A 46 -7.41 -0.43 -4.35
N GLU A 47 -6.82 -0.74 -3.21
CA GLU A 47 -5.97 0.17 -2.45
C GLU A 47 -4.49 -0.12 -2.74
N MET A 48 -3.71 0.93 -3.04
CA MET A 48 -2.26 0.84 -3.18
C MET A 48 -1.59 1.77 -2.17
N ASP A 49 -0.65 1.22 -1.42
CA ASP A 49 0.10 1.98 -0.42
C ASP A 49 1.53 1.49 -0.27
N SER A 50 2.39 2.36 0.25
CA SER A 50 3.79 2.05 0.54
C SER A 50 4.12 2.41 1.97
N THR A 51 4.67 1.45 2.71
CA THR A 51 5.06 1.65 4.10
C THR A 51 6.49 1.16 4.34
N ARG A 52 7.23 1.86 5.18
CA ARG A 52 8.52 1.38 5.66
C ARG A 52 8.32 0.32 6.71
N ILE A 53 8.94 -0.84 6.49
CA ILE A 53 8.90 -1.93 7.46
C ILE A 53 9.89 -1.62 8.59
N ASP A 54 9.47 -1.84 9.84
CA ASP A 54 10.31 -1.64 11.01
C ASP A 54 11.26 -2.82 11.26
N VAL A 55 11.96 -3.21 10.19
CA VAL A 55 13.01 -4.25 10.20
C VAL A 55 14.24 -3.69 9.53
N MET A 56 15.40 -3.92 10.14
CA MET A 56 16.68 -3.58 9.53
C MET A 56 17.11 -4.67 8.57
N LEU A 57 17.26 -4.32 7.30
CA LEU A 57 17.71 -5.21 6.25
C LEU A 57 19.16 -4.87 5.87
N ARG A 58 20.01 -5.88 5.77
CA ARG A 58 21.33 -5.73 5.17
C ARG A 58 21.16 -5.71 3.65
N ILE A 59 21.40 -4.57 3.02
CA ILE A 59 21.25 -4.37 1.58
C ILE A 59 22.49 -4.89 0.85
N ASP A 60 23.66 -4.59 1.42
CA ASP A 60 24.97 -5.08 0.97
C ASP A 60 25.93 -5.23 2.18
N GLU A 61 27.19 -5.52 1.92
CA GLU A 61 28.20 -5.73 2.99
C GLU A 61 28.39 -4.52 3.93
N LYS A 62 28.08 -3.32 3.43
CA LYS A 62 28.33 -2.04 4.14
C LYS A 62 27.07 -1.28 4.48
N THR A 63 25.96 -1.59 3.82
CA THR A 63 24.72 -0.80 3.88
C THR A 63 23.64 -1.57 4.61
N ILE A 64 23.11 -0.97 5.67
CA ILE A 64 21.94 -1.46 6.40
C ILE A 64 20.84 -0.41 6.26
N GLY A 65 19.63 -0.81 5.93
CA GLY A 65 18.51 0.10 5.76
C GLY A 65 17.17 -0.51 6.13
N ARG A 66 16.15 0.33 6.20
CA ARG A 66 14.76 -0.11 6.39
C ARG A 66 14.09 -0.19 5.02
N PRO A 67 13.65 -1.37 4.59
CA PRO A 67 12.99 -1.52 3.30
C PRO A 67 11.59 -0.90 3.31
N GLU A 68 11.14 -0.51 2.14
CA GLU A 68 9.77 -0.04 1.89
C GLU A 68 8.99 -1.12 1.17
N LEU A 69 7.84 -1.49 1.74
CA LEU A 69 6.89 -2.43 1.16
C LEU A 69 5.79 -1.64 0.46
N THR A 70 5.59 -1.93 -0.82
CA THR A 70 4.42 -1.47 -1.58
C THR A 70 3.49 -2.65 -1.80
N ILE A 71 2.22 -2.48 -1.45
CA ILE A 71 1.18 -3.51 -1.62
C ILE A 71 0.00 -2.98 -2.42
N LEU A 72 -0.66 -3.88 -3.12
CA LEU A 72 -1.90 -3.65 -3.86
C LEU A 72 -2.94 -4.64 -3.34
N ILE A 73 -4.02 -4.15 -2.73
CA ILE A 73 -5.05 -4.95 -2.07
C ILE A 73 -6.42 -4.69 -2.69
N ASP A 74 -7.15 -5.74 -3.04
CA ASP A 74 -8.56 -5.65 -3.43
C ASP A 74 -9.45 -5.44 -2.20
N VAL A 75 -10.28 -4.39 -2.23
CA VAL A 75 -11.12 -4.01 -1.09
C VAL A 75 -12.25 -5.01 -0.84
N ALA A 76 -12.83 -5.59 -1.89
CA ALA A 76 -13.95 -6.53 -1.77
C ALA A 76 -13.52 -7.87 -1.17
N THR A 77 -12.41 -8.44 -1.65
CA THR A 77 -11.95 -9.79 -1.27
C THR A 77 -10.89 -9.79 -0.19
N ARG A 78 -10.25 -8.64 0.08
CA ARG A 78 -9.07 -8.49 0.95
C ARG A 78 -7.84 -9.25 0.44
N SER A 79 -7.83 -9.61 -0.82
CA SER A 79 -6.71 -10.31 -1.43
C SER A 79 -5.58 -9.34 -1.77
N ILE A 80 -4.36 -9.73 -1.45
CA ILE A 80 -3.16 -9.03 -1.92
C ILE A 80 -2.91 -9.43 -3.37
N LEU A 81 -3.09 -8.49 -4.30
CA LEU A 81 -2.92 -8.72 -5.73
C LEU A 81 -1.45 -8.68 -6.15
N ALA A 82 -0.68 -7.81 -5.53
CA ALA A 82 0.76 -7.72 -5.73
C ALA A 82 1.43 -7.07 -4.52
N ALA A 83 2.69 -7.43 -4.31
CA ALA A 83 3.56 -6.80 -3.33
C ALA A 83 4.97 -6.64 -3.91
N MET A 84 5.66 -5.59 -3.47
CA MET A 84 7.05 -5.32 -3.82
C MET A 84 7.80 -4.74 -2.63
N LEU A 85 8.97 -5.27 -2.36
CA LEU A 85 9.88 -4.76 -1.34
C LEU A 85 11.04 -4.03 -2.00
N ARG A 86 11.33 -2.80 -1.53
CA ARG A 86 12.45 -1.99 -2.00
C ARG A 86 13.38 -1.59 -0.86
N PRO A 87 14.70 -1.78 -1.02
CA PRO A 87 15.67 -1.38 0.00
C PRO A 87 15.75 0.14 0.23
N GLU A 88 15.59 0.93 -0.85
CA GLU A 88 15.84 2.39 -0.86
C GLU A 88 14.59 3.25 -1.08
N GLY A 89 13.44 2.76 -0.75
CA GLY A 89 12.19 3.47 -1.01
C GLY A 89 11.64 3.28 -2.43
N THR A 90 10.34 3.39 -2.53
CA THR A 90 9.57 3.14 -3.74
C THR A 90 9.67 4.33 -4.70
N LYS A 91 9.95 4.07 -5.97
CA LYS A 91 9.93 5.06 -7.06
C LYS A 91 8.66 4.90 -7.90
N SER A 92 8.33 5.89 -8.71
CA SER A 92 7.14 5.83 -9.58
C SER A 92 7.16 4.65 -10.56
N VAL A 93 8.32 4.26 -11.05
CA VAL A 93 8.49 3.09 -11.91
C VAL A 93 8.19 1.78 -11.18
N ASP A 94 8.45 1.72 -9.88
CA ASP A 94 8.15 0.56 -9.04
C ASP A 94 6.64 0.37 -8.87
N LEU A 95 5.88 1.46 -8.77
CA LEU A 95 4.42 1.42 -8.73
C LEU A 95 3.83 0.81 -10.01
N VAL A 96 4.38 1.19 -11.17
CA VAL A 96 4.01 0.60 -12.45
C VAL A 96 4.36 -0.90 -12.48
N ALA A 97 5.52 -1.28 -11.93
CA ALA A 97 5.92 -2.68 -11.84
C ALA A 97 5.01 -3.51 -10.90
N VAL A 98 4.56 -2.93 -9.77
CA VAL A 98 3.55 -3.55 -8.89
C VAL A 98 2.25 -3.76 -9.63
N LEU A 99 1.78 -2.73 -10.36
CA LEU A 99 0.56 -2.83 -11.17
C LEU A 99 0.71 -3.91 -12.25
N ALA A 100 1.81 -3.94 -12.99
CA ALA A 100 2.08 -4.97 -13.98
C ALA A 100 2.09 -6.37 -13.38
N ARG A 101 2.64 -6.55 -12.17
CA ARG A 101 2.60 -7.82 -11.44
C ARG A 101 1.17 -8.27 -11.09
N ALA A 102 0.30 -7.33 -10.72
CA ALA A 102 -1.10 -7.65 -10.44
C ALA A 102 -1.86 -8.05 -11.72
N LEU A 103 -1.58 -7.35 -12.83
CA LEU A 103 -2.30 -7.52 -14.09
C LEU A 103 -1.85 -8.70 -14.94
N VAL A 104 -0.65 -9.22 -14.73
CA VAL A 104 -0.14 -10.36 -15.51
C VAL A 104 -0.20 -11.62 -14.67
N PRO A 105 -1.06 -12.59 -15.01
CA PRO A 105 -1.10 -13.88 -14.34
C PRO A 105 0.28 -14.52 -14.31
N TYR A 106 0.62 -15.16 -13.20
CA TYR A 106 1.96 -15.71 -12.97
C TYR A 106 2.49 -16.55 -14.13
N GLY A 107 1.66 -17.44 -14.66
CA GLY A 107 2.03 -18.33 -15.77
C GLY A 107 2.27 -17.63 -17.12
N ARG A 108 1.92 -16.36 -17.23
CA ARG A 108 2.11 -15.54 -18.45
C ARG A 108 3.19 -14.46 -18.30
N ARG A 109 3.87 -14.39 -17.16
CA ARG A 109 4.96 -13.43 -16.95
C ARG A 109 6.16 -13.83 -17.81
N LEU A 110 6.66 -12.87 -18.58
CA LEU A 110 7.84 -13.07 -19.43
C LEU A 110 9.06 -13.48 -18.61
N GLU A 111 9.94 -14.31 -19.20
CA GLU A 111 11.15 -14.83 -18.51
C GLU A 111 12.11 -13.74 -18.02
N GLY A 112 12.18 -12.57 -18.69
CA GLY A 112 12.94 -11.40 -18.21
C GLY A 112 12.51 -10.90 -16.82
N VAL A 113 11.30 -11.23 -16.37
CA VAL A 113 10.89 -11.02 -14.99
C VAL A 113 11.53 -12.04 -14.04
N ARG A 114 12.02 -13.19 -14.56
CA ARG A 114 12.79 -14.16 -13.78
C ARG A 114 14.18 -13.62 -13.41
N GLU A 115 14.83 -12.85 -14.26
CA GLU A 115 16.14 -12.23 -13.95
C GLU A 115 16.00 -11.18 -12.85
N THR A 116 14.95 -10.35 -12.89
CA THR A 116 14.61 -9.46 -11.77
C THR A 116 14.27 -10.24 -10.50
N ARG A 117 13.76 -11.46 -10.66
CA ARG A 117 13.49 -12.40 -9.58
C ARG A 117 14.77 -12.96 -8.96
N GLN A 118 15.81 -13.27 -9.75
CA GLN A 118 17.12 -13.68 -9.24
C GLN A 118 17.79 -12.57 -8.45
N LEU A 119 17.70 -11.31 -8.90
CA LEU A 119 18.21 -10.16 -8.16
C LEU A 119 17.48 -9.92 -6.83
N ILE A 120 16.20 -10.27 -6.74
CA ILE A 120 15.42 -10.19 -5.52
C ILE A 120 15.65 -11.44 -4.65
N SER A 121 15.82 -12.63 -5.23
CA SER A 121 16.02 -13.89 -4.49
C SER A 121 17.43 -14.01 -3.93
N THR A 122 18.45 -13.50 -4.59
CA THR A 122 19.83 -13.47 -4.05
C THR A 122 20.00 -12.54 -2.85
N ALA A 123 19.10 -11.58 -2.67
CA ALA A 123 19.10 -10.71 -1.48
C ALA A 123 18.28 -11.28 -0.31
N TRP A 124 17.54 -12.39 -0.50
CA TRP A 124 16.63 -12.90 0.50
C TRP A 124 17.07 -14.26 1.05
N VAL A 125 17.30 -14.27 2.35
CA VAL A 125 17.40 -15.47 3.20
C VAL A 125 16.14 -16.35 3.13
N GLY A 126 15.11 -15.89 2.44
CA GLY A 126 13.80 -16.52 2.29
C GLY A 126 13.82 -17.89 1.60
N ASP A 127 14.79 -18.15 0.72
CA ASP A 127 14.94 -19.48 0.09
C ASP A 127 15.27 -20.58 1.11
N GLN A 128 15.74 -20.21 2.30
CA GLN A 128 16.05 -21.16 3.39
C GLN A 128 14.87 -21.32 4.38
N LEU A 129 13.90 -20.41 4.37
CA LEU A 129 12.81 -20.38 5.34
C LEU A 129 11.45 -20.81 4.75
N ILE A 130 11.31 -20.81 3.42
CA ILE A 130 10.06 -21.16 2.75
C ILE A 130 10.31 -22.38 1.89
N ASP A 131 9.53 -23.44 2.13
CA ASP A 131 9.44 -24.59 1.26
C ASP A 131 9.13 -24.14 -0.18
N GLN A 132 10.08 -24.39 -1.10
CA GLN A 132 10.00 -23.94 -2.50
C GLN A 132 8.74 -24.46 -3.19
N GLU A 133 8.35 -25.71 -2.96
CA GLU A 133 7.14 -26.30 -3.54
C GLU A 133 5.86 -25.62 -3.00
N ARG A 134 5.84 -25.31 -1.71
CA ARG A 134 4.72 -24.61 -1.10
C ARG A 134 4.61 -23.18 -1.65
N PHE A 135 5.74 -22.50 -1.80
CA PHE A 135 5.79 -21.17 -2.39
C PHE A 135 5.29 -21.16 -3.84
N GLU A 136 5.75 -22.10 -4.68
CA GLU A 136 5.31 -22.22 -6.06
C GLU A 136 3.81 -22.56 -6.15
N ARG A 137 3.30 -23.45 -5.31
CA ARG A 137 1.86 -23.75 -5.23
C ARG A 137 1.04 -22.53 -4.84
N MET A 138 1.46 -21.76 -3.86
CA MET A 138 0.77 -20.52 -3.43
C MET A 138 0.76 -19.48 -4.54
N ARG A 139 1.80 -19.38 -5.35
CA ARG A 139 1.87 -18.43 -6.48
C ARG A 139 0.91 -18.78 -7.62
N LEU A 140 0.63 -20.06 -7.84
CA LEU A 140 -0.33 -20.52 -8.85
C LEU A 140 -1.78 -20.14 -8.46
N VAL A 141 -2.05 -19.96 -7.17
CA VAL A 141 -3.38 -19.62 -6.63
C VAL A 141 -3.54 -18.09 -6.44
N GLN A 142 -2.54 -17.29 -6.80
CA GLN A 142 -2.66 -15.83 -6.69
C GLN A 142 -3.85 -15.34 -7.52
N PRO A 143 -4.81 -14.63 -6.90
CA PRO A 143 -6.01 -14.17 -7.60
C PRO A 143 -5.63 -13.19 -8.70
N TYR A 144 -6.23 -13.38 -9.88
CA TYR A 144 -6.17 -12.42 -10.97
C TYR A 144 -7.42 -11.54 -10.91
N ILE A 145 -7.23 -10.32 -10.48
CA ILE A 145 -8.30 -9.32 -10.36
C ILE A 145 -7.83 -8.07 -11.08
N PHE A 146 -8.58 -7.64 -12.11
CA PHE A 146 -8.30 -6.40 -12.82
C PHE A 146 -8.95 -5.23 -12.06
N PRO A 147 -8.20 -4.19 -11.67
CA PRO A 147 -8.75 -3.05 -10.96
C PRO A 147 -9.49 -2.09 -11.91
N ASP A 148 -10.73 -1.73 -11.57
CA ASP A 148 -11.43 -0.62 -12.22
C ASP A 148 -10.96 0.72 -11.66
N THR A 149 -10.75 0.75 -10.34
CA THR A 149 -10.33 1.95 -9.61
C THR A 149 -9.22 1.63 -8.64
N ILE A 150 -8.17 2.44 -8.65
CA ILE A 150 -7.08 2.38 -7.66
C ILE A 150 -7.14 3.62 -6.79
N THR A 151 -7.17 3.41 -5.46
CA THR A 151 -7.02 4.46 -4.46
C THR A 151 -5.59 4.48 -3.95
N THR A 152 -4.98 5.65 -3.95
CA THR A 152 -3.61 5.87 -3.44
C THR A 152 -3.60 7.04 -2.46
N ASP A 153 -2.50 7.19 -1.72
CA ASP A 153 -2.22 8.44 -1.04
C ASP A 153 -1.79 9.55 -2.02
N ARG A 154 -1.42 10.72 -1.49
CA ARG A 154 -0.90 11.85 -2.26
C ARG A 154 0.63 11.86 -2.34
N GLY A 155 1.28 10.75 -2.09
CA GLY A 155 2.73 10.63 -2.22
C GLY A 155 3.19 11.03 -3.64
N ARG A 156 4.36 11.70 -3.73
CA ARG A 156 4.90 12.21 -5.01
C ARG A 156 4.98 11.14 -6.10
N ASN A 157 5.26 9.89 -5.71
CA ASN A 157 5.39 8.77 -6.64
C ASN A 157 4.06 8.40 -7.28
N TYR A 158 2.96 8.43 -6.51
CA TYR A 158 1.60 8.15 -6.99
C TYR A 158 1.04 9.27 -7.87
N LEU A 159 1.47 10.51 -7.65
CA LEU A 159 1.09 11.66 -8.47
C LEU A 159 1.96 11.82 -9.72
N SER A 160 2.96 10.94 -9.92
CA SER A 160 3.86 11.01 -11.06
C SER A 160 3.12 10.79 -12.39
N GLN A 161 3.62 11.45 -13.44
CA GLN A 161 3.07 11.30 -14.79
C GLN A 161 3.14 9.85 -15.28
N HIS A 162 4.24 9.12 -14.96
CA HIS A 162 4.41 7.72 -15.36
C HIS A 162 3.33 6.80 -14.82
N PHE A 163 3.03 6.90 -13.53
CA PHE A 163 2.00 6.05 -12.92
C PHE A 163 0.60 6.40 -13.43
N ARG A 164 0.31 7.71 -13.56
CA ARG A 164 -0.97 8.18 -14.11
C ARG A 164 -1.17 7.72 -15.55
N ALA A 165 -0.17 7.91 -16.41
CA ALA A 165 -0.23 7.48 -17.80
C ALA A 165 -0.43 5.97 -17.93
N ALA A 166 0.20 5.16 -17.05
CA ALA A 166 -0.03 3.73 -17.02
C ALA A 166 -1.48 3.39 -16.65
N CYS A 167 -2.05 4.03 -15.63
CA CYS A 167 -3.45 3.84 -15.25
C CYS A 167 -4.42 4.28 -16.36
N GLU A 168 -4.17 5.43 -16.99
CA GLU A 168 -4.98 5.95 -18.12
C GLU A 168 -4.94 4.99 -19.32
N THR A 169 -3.76 4.50 -19.69
CA THR A 169 -3.59 3.53 -20.79
C THR A 169 -4.38 2.25 -20.53
N LEU A 170 -4.41 1.82 -19.29
CA LEU A 170 -5.15 0.62 -18.85
C LEU A 170 -6.63 0.90 -18.56
N LYS A 171 -7.09 2.14 -18.71
CA LYS A 171 -8.44 2.59 -18.36
C LYS A 171 -8.81 2.35 -16.89
N ILE A 172 -7.82 2.44 -16.02
CA ILE A 172 -7.99 2.33 -14.58
C ILE A 172 -8.19 3.73 -14.00
N SER A 173 -9.28 3.94 -13.27
CA SER A 173 -9.52 5.20 -12.58
C SER A 173 -8.58 5.35 -11.39
N LEU A 174 -7.92 6.51 -11.26
CA LEU A 174 -7.04 6.79 -10.14
C LEU A 174 -7.69 7.81 -9.20
N ILE A 175 -7.90 7.42 -7.95
CA ILE A 175 -8.46 8.29 -6.91
C ILE A 175 -7.38 8.49 -5.84
N THR A 176 -7.10 9.75 -5.53
CA THR A 176 -6.22 10.08 -4.39
C THR A 176 -7.05 10.30 -3.14
N SER A 177 -6.63 9.71 -2.00
CA SER A 177 -7.25 9.95 -0.70
C SER A 177 -7.15 11.43 -0.30
N ALA A 178 -8.10 11.89 0.53
CA ALA A 178 -8.07 13.26 1.04
C ALA A 178 -6.84 13.47 1.95
N PRO A 179 -6.29 14.69 2.03
CA PRO A 179 -5.17 14.96 2.93
C PRO A 179 -5.58 14.71 4.38
N HIS A 180 -4.65 14.15 5.16
CA HIS A 180 -4.82 13.90 6.60
C HIS A 180 -6.03 13.04 7.01
N THR A 181 -6.45 12.11 6.14
CA THR A 181 -7.52 11.15 6.43
C THR A 181 -6.98 9.71 6.40
N PRO A 182 -6.37 9.22 7.51
CA PRO A 182 -5.88 7.84 7.61
C PRO A 182 -6.99 6.80 7.38
N THR A 183 -8.23 7.16 7.69
CA THR A 183 -9.41 6.30 7.59
C THR A 183 -9.85 6.00 6.15
N ASP A 184 -9.28 6.66 5.13
CA ASP A 184 -9.65 6.42 3.72
C ASP A 184 -9.08 5.11 3.14
N LYS A 185 -8.10 4.50 3.84
CA LYS A 185 -7.45 3.23 3.43
C LYS A 185 -7.36 2.22 4.57
N PRO A 186 -8.49 1.82 5.17
CA PRO A 186 -8.48 0.97 6.36
C PRO A 186 -7.96 -0.45 6.06
N HIS A 187 -7.87 -0.84 4.81
CA HIS A 187 -7.53 -2.21 4.41
C HIS A 187 -6.02 -2.41 4.30
N VAL A 188 -5.32 -1.43 3.75
CA VAL A 188 -3.86 -1.45 3.65
C VAL A 188 -3.20 -1.26 5.01
N GLU A 189 -3.76 -0.40 5.86
CA GLU A 189 -3.22 -0.13 7.20
C GLU A 189 -3.32 -1.32 8.17
N ARG A 190 -4.16 -2.31 7.86
CA ARG A 190 -4.38 -3.51 8.69
C ARG A 190 -3.78 -4.79 8.10
N ALA A 191 -3.17 -4.70 6.92
CA ALA A 191 -2.50 -5.82 6.25
C ALA A 191 -1.06 -5.97 6.75
#